data_d616381efe686788060401ca99c47096
#
_entry.id   d616381efe686788060401ca99c47096
#
_cell.length_a   1.000
_cell.length_b   1.000
_cell.length_c   1.000
_cell.angle_alpha   90.00
_cell.angle_beta   90.00
_cell.angle_gamma   90.00
#
_symmetry.space_group_name_H-M   'P 1'
#
loop_
_entity.id
_entity.type
_entity.pdbx_description
1 polymer ?
#
loop_
_entity_poly.entity_id
_entity_poly.type
_entity_poly.pdbx_seq_one_letter_code
_entity_poly.pdbx_strand_id
1 'polypeptide(L)'
;IRDSVFQAASVHRQHHDPRRIQLCTLMNIKEGGCSENCAYCSQSSRYETHSQASKLEDLENVLVEARRAKENGSTRFCMGAAWREVGGRKRGFQRILDMVREIRGMGMEVCTTLGMLNAEQAQLLKEAGLSAYNHNLDTSREYYGKVITSRTYEDRLETIEHVRNAGIAVCSGGILGLGEDESDRVGLIWEMSRLPEPPESFPVNALIAIPGTPMEGQPPVKFQEMLRTVATARIVLPTSI
;
A
#
# COMPACT_ATOMS: atom_id res chain seq x y z
N ILE A 1 5.39 -6.70 26.04
CA ILE A 1 5.07 -5.48 25.25
C ILE A 1 5.98 -4.32 25.64
N ARG A 2 6.08 -3.94 26.92
CA ARG A 2 6.87 -2.78 27.36
C ARG A 2 8.32 -2.84 26.86
N ASP A 3 9.03 -3.94 27.11
CA ASP A 3 10.43 -4.07 26.73
C ASP A 3 10.62 -4.08 25.21
N SER A 4 9.72 -4.72 24.47
CA SER A 4 9.73 -4.70 23.00
C SER A 4 9.52 -3.30 22.45
N VAL A 5 8.65 -2.48 23.06
CA VAL A 5 8.43 -1.08 22.67
C VAL A 5 9.67 -0.22 22.93
N PHE A 6 10.34 -0.40 24.09
CA PHE A 6 11.59 0.32 24.38
C PHE A 6 12.71 -0.07 23.43
N GLN A 7 12.84 -1.36 23.11
CA GLN A 7 13.80 -1.84 22.13
C GLN A 7 13.51 -1.27 20.73
N ALA A 8 12.26 -1.31 20.28
CA ALA A 8 11.85 -0.73 19.01
C ALA A 8 12.14 0.78 18.92
N ALA A 9 11.87 1.53 20.00
CA ALA A 9 12.19 2.95 20.08
C ALA A 9 13.70 3.21 20.02
N SER A 10 14.53 2.33 20.59
CA SER A 10 15.98 2.40 20.50
C SER A 10 16.45 2.17 19.06
N VAL A 11 15.95 1.10 18.41
CA VAL A 11 16.23 0.80 17.00
C VAL A 11 15.80 1.95 16.08
N HIS A 12 14.60 2.51 16.32
CA HIS A 12 14.11 3.65 15.54
C HIS A 12 15.08 4.84 15.59
N ARG A 13 15.57 5.21 16.77
CA ARG A 13 16.52 6.32 16.93
C ARG A 13 17.89 6.09 16.27
N GLN A 14 18.26 4.83 16.03
CA GLN A 14 19.52 4.49 15.34
C GLN A 14 19.43 4.64 13.83
N HIS A 15 18.24 4.49 13.26
CA HIS A 15 18.02 4.46 11.81
C HIS A 15 17.22 5.65 11.29
N HIS A 16 16.45 6.34 12.15
CA HIS A 16 15.55 7.42 11.76
C HIS A 16 15.64 8.61 12.71
N ASP A 17 15.40 9.81 12.22
CA ASP A 17 15.15 10.97 13.08
C ASP A 17 13.75 10.87 13.67
N PRO A 18 13.61 10.68 15.01
CA PRO A 18 12.30 10.48 15.66
C PRO A 18 11.42 11.74 15.65
N ARG A 19 11.95 12.89 15.23
CA ARG A 19 11.21 14.17 15.11
C ARG A 19 10.76 14.45 13.69
N ARG A 20 11.18 13.62 12.71
CA ARG A 20 10.80 13.80 11.31
C ARG A 20 9.55 13.01 10.98
N ILE A 21 8.53 13.70 10.48
CA ILE A 21 7.30 13.11 9.97
C ILE A 21 7.16 13.50 8.50
N GLN A 22 6.90 12.53 7.63
CA GLN A 22 6.55 12.80 6.24
C GLN A 22 5.03 12.89 6.11
N LEU A 23 4.52 14.00 5.60
CA LEU A 23 3.11 14.16 5.29
C LEU A 23 2.83 13.65 3.88
N CYS A 24 1.83 12.77 3.77
CA CYS A 24 1.36 12.20 2.52
C CYS A 24 -0.13 12.47 2.35
N THR A 25 -0.55 12.87 1.16
CA THR A 25 -1.96 12.95 0.79
C THR A 25 -2.29 11.84 -0.21
N LEU A 26 -3.36 11.09 0.04
CA LEU A 26 -3.86 10.05 -0.85
C LEU A 26 -5.13 10.52 -1.57
N MET A 27 -5.17 10.32 -2.88
CA MET A 27 -6.35 10.51 -3.72
C MET A 27 -6.71 9.20 -4.44
N ASN A 28 -7.97 8.80 -4.37
CA ASN A 28 -8.50 7.76 -5.25
C ASN A 28 -8.75 8.37 -6.64
N ILE A 29 -7.87 8.06 -7.60
CA ILE A 29 -8.00 8.53 -8.97
C ILE A 29 -8.96 7.67 -9.80
N LYS A 30 -9.40 6.54 -9.26
CA LYS A 30 -10.46 5.67 -9.80
C LYS A 30 -11.04 4.83 -8.68
N GLU A 31 -12.34 4.94 -8.44
CA GLU A 31 -13.05 4.22 -7.41
C GLU A 31 -13.89 3.07 -7.96
N GLY A 32 -14.16 2.07 -7.11
CA GLY A 32 -15.09 0.96 -7.35
C GLY A 32 -14.80 0.11 -8.58
N GLY A 33 -15.55 -0.96 -8.74
CA GLY A 33 -15.49 -1.84 -9.91
C GLY A 33 -14.18 -2.63 -10.07
N CYS A 34 -13.43 -2.82 -8.99
CA CYS A 34 -12.27 -3.72 -8.99
C CYS A 34 -12.75 -5.17 -9.10
N SER A 35 -12.15 -5.96 -9.98
CA SER A 35 -12.53 -7.37 -10.19
C SER A 35 -11.99 -8.34 -9.13
N GLU A 36 -11.15 -7.85 -8.19
CA GLU A 36 -10.65 -8.63 -7.06
C GLU A 36 -11.73 -8.89 -6.01
N ASN A 37 -11.54 -9.95 -5.21
CA ASN A 37 -12.45 -10.33 -4.13
C ASN A 37 -11.83 -10.16 -2.74
N CYS A 38 -10.95 -9.18 -2.54
CA CYS A 38 -10.39 -8.90 -1.23
C CYS A 38 -11.51 -8.67 -0.22
N ALA A 39 -11.63 -9.56 0.78
CA ALA A 39 -12.79 -9.64 1.67
C ALA A 39 -13.04 -8.39 2.52
N TYR A 40 -12.04 -7.53 2.67
CA TYR A 40 -12.12 -6.27 3.42
C TYR A 40 -12.43 -5.04 2.55
N CYS A 41 -12.39 -5.17 1.21
CA CYS A 41 -12.26 -4.03 0.33
C CYS A 41 -13.61 -3.58 -0.25
N SER A 42 -14.02 -2.35 0.06
CA SER A 42 -15.23 -1.74 -0.50
C SER A 42 -15.16 -1.47 -2.00
N GLN A 43 -13.96 -1.46 -2.59
CA GLN A 43 -13.76 -1.17 -4.01
C GLN A 43 -14.03 -2.37 -4.93
N SER A 44 -14.25 -3.56 -4.35
CA SER A 44 -14.55 -4.77 -5.10
C SER A 44 -15.91 -4.69 -5.79
N SER A 45 -15.98 -5.09 -7.08
CA SER A 45 -17.25 -5.23 -7.80
C SER A 45 -18.05 -6.47 -7.39
N ARG A 46 -17.51 -7.28 -6.49
CA ARG A 46 -18.15 -8.51 -6.00
C ARG A 46 -19.01 -8.29 -4.74
N TYR A 47 -18.97 -7.10 -4.17
CA TYR A 47 -19.65 -6.74 -2.94
C TYR A 47 -20.53 -5.51 -3.15
N GLU A 48 -21.68 -5.49 -2.46
CA GLU A 48 -22.58 -4.35 -2.46
C GLU A 48 -22.20 -3.38 -1.34
N THR A 49 -21.35 -2.43 -1.66
CA THR A 49 -20.86 -1.42 -0.72
C THR A 49 -21.26 0.00 -1.20
N HIS A 50 -20.91 1.01 -0.40
CA HIS A 50 -21.11 2.41 -0.79
C HIS A 50 -20.20 2.87 -1.94
N SER A 51 -19.17 2.12 -2.30
CA SER A 51 -18.20 2.49 -3.34
C SER A 51 -18.77 2.22 -4.73
N GLN A 52 -19.05 3.27 -5.47
CA GLN A 52 -19.54 3.17 -6.85
C GLN A 52 -18.36 3.22 -7.85
N ALA A 53 -18.54 2.51 -8.97
CA ALA A 53 -17.51 2.50 -10.02
C ALA A 53 -17.42 3.85 -10.73
N SER A 54 -16.28 4.51 -10.65
CA SER A 54 -15.97 5.75 -11.38
C SER A 54 -15.11 5.48 -12.61
N LYS A 55 -15.01 6.47 -13.48
CA LYS A 55 -13.95 6.54 -14.51
C LYS A 55 -12.65 6.99 -13.86
N LEU A 56 -11.53 6.77 -14.59
CA LEU A 56 -10.26 7.35 -14.20
C LEU A 56 -10.37 8.88 -14.25
N GLU A 57 -9.93 9.55 -13.19
CA GLU A 57 -9.92 11.01 -13.08
C GLU A 57 -9.13 11.68 -14.20
N ASP A 58 -9.52 12.89 -14.52
CA ASP A 58 -8.82 13.71 -15.48
C ASP A 58 -7.57 14.32 -14.85
N LEU A 59 -6.54 14.50 -15.68
CA LEU A 59 -5.24 15.01 -15.25
C LEU A 59 -5.39 16.32 -14.46
N GLU A 60 -6.16 17.28 -14.95
CA GLU A 60 -6.30 18.59 -14.31
C GLU A 60 -6.89 18.51 -12.90
N ASN A 61 -7.91 17.65 -12.69
CA ASN A 61 -8.50 17.45 -11.35
C ASN A 61 -7.46 16.90 -10.38
N VAL A 62 -6.64 15.95 -10.82
CA VAL A 62 -5.57 15.38 -9.99
C VAL A 62 -4.50 16.43 -9.66
N LEU A 63 -4.15 17.28 -10.62
CA LEU A 63 -3.17 18.33 -10.40
C LEU A 63 -3.67 19.45 -9.46
N VAL A 64 -4.97 19.75 -9.46
CA VAL A 64 -5.58 20.65 -8.48
C VAL A 64 -5.42 20.11 -7.07
N GLU A 65 -5.75 18.84 -6.85
CA GLU A 65 -5.60 18.21 -5.53
C GLU A 65 -4.14 18.04 -5.12
N ALA A 66 -3.24 17.76 -6.05
CA ALA A 66 -1.80 17.69 -5.76
C ALA A 66 -1.24 19.06 -5.33
N ARG A 67 -1.63 20.15 -5.99
CA ARG A 67 -1.26 21.53 -5.58
C ARG A 67 -1.77 21.84 -4.18
N ARG A 68 -3.04 21.53 -3.91
CA ARG A 68 -3.66 21.71 -2.58
C ARG A 68 -2.94 20.89 -1.50
N ALA A 69 -2.60 19.64 -1.79
CA ALA A 69 -1.83 18.81 -0.87
C ALA A 69 -0.46 19.40 -0.55
N LYS A 70 0.24 19.93 -1.56
CA LYS A 70 1.52 20.61 -1.39
C LYS A 70 1.40 21.87 -0.52
N GLU A 71 0.40 22.70 -0.77
CA GLU A 71 0.11 23.93 0.02
C GLU A 71 -0.19 23.56 1.49
N ASN A 72 -0.80 22.42 1.74
CA ASN A 72 -1.04 21.89 3.09
C ASN A 72 0.18 21.17 3.70
N GLY A 73 1.35 21.24 3.06
CA GLY A 73 2.62 20.73 3.59
C GLY A 73 2.91 19.27 3.25
N SER A 74 2.11 18.61 2.41
CA SER A 74 2.43 17.25 1.96
C SER A 74 3.64 17.25 1.05
N THR A 75 4.60 16.37 1.33
CA THR A 75 5.80 16.19 0.49
C THR A 75 5.66 15.02 -0.47
N ARG A 76 4.65 14.15 -0.24
CA ARG A 76 4.31 13.01 -1.10
C ARG A 76 2.82 13.04 -1.44
N PHE A 77 2.52 12.80 -2.72
CA PHE A 77 1.17 12.59 -3.21
C PHE A 77 0.98 11.15 -3.65
N CYS A 78 -0.02 10.48 -3.10
CA CYS A 78 -0.31 9.09 -3.38
C CYS A 78 -1.58 8.99 -4.24
N MET A 79 -1.55 8.16 -5.28
CA MET A 79 -2.67 7.94 -6.18
C MET A 79 -3.09 6.47 -6.16
N GLY A 80 -4.36 6.20 -5.82
CA GLY A 80 -4.94 4.86 -5.82
C GLY A 80 -5.93 4.67 -6.96
N ALA A 81 -5.83 3.57 -7.71
CA ALA A 81 -6.84 3.14 -8.66
C ALA A 81 -7.38 1.77 -8.29
N ALA A 82 -8.70 1.64 -8.20
CA ALA A 82 -9.39 0.38 -7.92
C ALA A 82 -9.30 -0.58 -9.12
N TRP A 83 -8.10 -1.10 -9.37
CA TRP A 83 -7.78 -2.06 -10.41
C TRP A 83 -7.15 -3.33 -9.84
N ARG A 84 -7.47 -4.47 -10.45
CA ARG A 84 -6.71 -5.71 -10.25
C ARG A 84 -5.27 -5.56 -10.76
N GLU A 85 -5.14 -4.96 -11.94
CA GLU A 85 -3.89 -4.79 -12.69
C GLU A 85 -4.03 -3.66 -13.69
N VAL A 86 -2.92 -3.12 -14.14
CA VAL A 86 -2.90 -2.17 -15.26
C VAL A 86 -3.37 -2.88 -16.55
N GLY A 87 -2.89 -4.09 -16.81
CA GLY A 87 -3.29 -4.92 -17.95
C GLY A 87 -3.23 -4.17 -19.29
N GLY A 88 -4.26 -4.38 -20.13
CA GLY A 88 -4.37 -3.75 -21.45
C GLY A 88 -4.86 -2.29 -21.45
N ARG A 89 -4.93 -1.60 -20.33
CA ARG A 89 -5.47 -0.23 -20.20
C ARG A 89 -4.50 0.85 -20.66
N LYS A 90 -3.95 0.72 -21.87
CA LYS A 90 -2.87 1.58 -22.40
C LYS A 90 -3.15 3.08 -22.26
N ARG A 91 -4.36 3.55 -22.64
CA ARG A 91 -4.72 4.99 -22.54
C ARG A 91 -4.83 5.46 -21.09
N GLY A 92 -5.44 4.66 -20.21
CA GLY A 92 -5.54 4.99 -18.79
C GLY A 92 -4.18 5.01 -18.11
N PHE A 93 -3.33 4.04 -18.42
CA PHE A 93 -1.98 3.98 -17.89
C PHE A 93 -1.11 5.16 -18.36
N GLN A 94 -1.19 5.52 -19.65
CA GLN A 94 -0.49 6.70 -20.17
C GLN A 94 -0.88 7.98 -19.41
N ARG A 95 -2.19 8.16 -19.14
CA ARG A 95 -2.66 9.29 -18.33
C ARG A 95 -2.05 9.29 -16.92
N ILE A 96 -1.92 8.11 -16.29
CA ILE A 96 -1.26 8.01 -14.97
C ILE A 96 0.22 8.37 -15.06
N LEU A 97 0.93 7.94 -16.10
CA LEU A 97 2.32 8.36 -16.34
C LEU A 97 2.45 9.89 -16.45
N ASP A 98 1.49 10.53 -17.13
CA ASP A 98 1.46 11.98 -17.26
C ASP A 98 1.18 12.66 -15.89
N MET A 99 0.24 12.12 -15.09
CA MET A 99 -0.01 12.58 -13.72
C MET A 99 1.27 12.49 -12.88
N VAL A 100 2.00 11.37 -12.95
CA VAL A 100 3.27 11.18 -12.21
C VAL A 100 4.29 12.24 -12.62
N ARG A 101 4.49 12.49 -13.92
CA ARG A 101 5.46 13.49 -14.42
C ARG A 101 5.13 14.90 -13.94
N GLU A 102 3.88 15.30 -14.05
CA GLU A 102 3.44 16.64 -13.66
C GLU A 102 3.58 16.86 -12.14
N ILE A 103 3.16 15.90 -11.32
CA ILE A 103 3.29 16.02 -9.86
C ILE A 103 4.76 15.99 -9.44
N ARG A 104 5.62 15.19 -10.10
CA ARG A 104 7.07 15.26 -9.91
C ARG A 104 7.64 16.63 -10.27
N GLY A 105 7.14 17.22 -11.36
CA GLY A 105 7.49 18.59 -11.77
C GLY A 105 7.15 19.67 -10.72
N MET A 106 6.15 19.42 -9.86
CA MET A 106 5.84 20.27 -8.72
C MET A 106 6.85 20.12 -7.55
N GLY A 107 7.81 19.20 -7.63
CA GLY A 107 8.77 18.91 -6.57
C GLY A 107 8.25 18.00 -5.46
N MET A 108 7.15 17.28 -5.68
CA MET A 108 6.63 16.28 -4.74
C MET A 108 7.14 14.88 -5.06
N GLU A 109 7.25 14.02 -4.06
CA GLU A 109 7.33 12.59 -4.27
C GLU A 109 5.97 12.04 -4.73
N VAL A 110 5.97 11.01 -5.57
CA VAL A 110 4.74 10.36 -6.04
C VAL A 110 4.74 8.89 -5.68
N CYS A 111 3.64 8.43 -5.11
CA CYS A 111 3.37 7.01 -4.86
C CYS A 111 2.11 6.59 -5.62
N THR A 112 2.07 5.35 -6.10
CA THR A 112 0.86 4.82 -6.74
C THR A 112 0.51 3.42 -6.24
N THR A 113 -0.80 3.10 -6.30
CA THR A 113 -1.38 1.78 -6.08
C THR A 113 -2.31 1.47 -7.25
N LEU A 114 -1.84 0.64 -8.20
CA LEU A 114 -2.56 0.38 -9.47
C LEU A 114 -2.89 -1.10 -9.67
N GLY A 115 -2.76 -1.90 -8.59
CA GLY A 115 -2.85 -3.35 -8.67
C GLY A 115 -1.54 -3.99 -9.13
N MET A 116 -1.61 -5.11 -9.86
CA MET A 116 -0.42 -5.81 -10.35
C MET A 116 0.23 -5.08 -11.52
N LEU A 117 1.55 -5.13 -11.57
CA LEU A 117 2.38 -4.59 -12.65
C LEU A 117 3.26 -5.69 -13.23
N ASN A 118 3.50 -5.62 -14.53
CA ASN A 118 4.61 -6.33 -15.14
C ASN A 118 5.89 -5.46 -15.17
N ALA A 119 7.02 -6.04 -15.57
CA ALA A 119 8.32 -5.37 -15.59
C ALA A 119 8.34 -4.11 -16.49
N GLU A 120 7.70 -4.17 -17.67
CA GLU A 120 7.61 -3.01 -18.59
C GLU A 120 6.84 -1.85 -17.95
N GLN A 121 5.72 -2.13 -17.30
CA GLN A 121 4.90 -1.12 -16.62
C GLN A 121 5.63 -0.49 -15.43
N ALA A 122 6.36 -1.29 -14.66
CA ALA A 122 7.20 -0.79 -13.58
C ALA A 122 8.31 0.14 -14.12
N GLN A 123 8.95 -0.24 -15.21
CA GLN A 123 9.97 0.57 -15.86
C GLN A 123 9.42 1.91 -16.37
N LEU A 124 8.26 1.91 -17.03
CA LEU A 124 7.60 3.13 -17.51
C LEU A 124 7.22 4.08 -16.36
N LEU A 125 6.77 3.53 -15.21
CA LEU A 125 6.51 4.33 -14.01
C LEU A 125 7.79 4.95 -13.45
N LYS A 126 8.89 4.21 -13.45
CA LYS A 126 10.21 4.74 -13.05
C LYS A 126 10.65 5.91 -13.94
N GLU A 127 10.53 5.73 -15.27
CA GLU A 127 10.87 6.76 -16.26
C GLU A 127 9.98 8.00 -16.15
N ALA A 128 8.72 7.82 -15.73
CA ALA A 128 7.83 8.94 -15.39
C ALA A 128 8.23 9.66 -14.09
N GLY A 129 9.12 9.08 -13.28
CA GLY A 129 9.61 9.66 -12.02
C GLY A 129 8.91 9.16 -10.77
N LEU A 130 8.22 8.00 -10.83
CA LEU A 130 7.57 7.43 -9.66
C LEU A 130 8.58 7.17 -8.53
N SER A 131 8.28 7.66 -7.32
CA SER A 131 9.14 7.53 -6.15
C SER A 131 8.91 6.22 -5.40
N ALA A 132 7.66 5.81 -5.24
CA ALA A 132 7.28 4.60 -4.51
C ALA A 132 6.05 3.93 -5.15
N TYR A 133 5.95 2.61 -4.99
CA TYR A 133 4.78 1.84 -5.38
C TYR A 133 4.23 1.08 -4.16
N ASN A 134 2.95 1.25 -3.88
CA ASN A 134 2.29 0.52 -2.81
C ASN A 134 1.67 -0.78 -3.34
N HIS A 135 2.11 -1.91 -2.77
CA HIS A 135 1.57 -3.22 -3.09
C HIS A 135 1.66 -4.13 -1.86
N ASN A 136 0.64 -4.08 -1.01
CA ASN A 136 0.64 -4.79 0.25
C ASN A 136 0.51 -6.31 0.07
N LEU A 137 1.14 -7.10 0.92
CA LEU A 137 0.87 -8.53 1.05
C LEU A 137 -0.40 -8.81 1.86
N ASP A 138 -0.88 -7.82 2.60
CA ASP A 138 -2.08 -7.79 3.44
C ASP A 138 -1.98 -8.68 4.68
N THR A 139 -1.53 -9.94 4.58
CA THR A 139 -1.40 -10.89 5.69
C THR A 139 -0.29 -11.91 5.41
N SER A 140 -0.18 -12.98 6.22
CA SER A 140 0.74 -14.09 5.97
C SER A 140 0.36 -14.87 4.69
N ARG A 141 1.31 -15.63 4.17
CA ARG A 141 1.11 -16.58 3.07
C ARG A 141 0.04 -17.61 3.41
N GLU A 142 0.07 -18.13 4.63
CA GLU A 142 -0.82 -19.17 5.13
C GLU A 142 -2.26 -18.69 5.26
N TYR A 143 -2.44 -17.43 5.65
CA TYR A 143 -3.77 -16.85 5.85
C TYR A 143 -4.34 -16.18 4.58
N TYR A 144 -3.50 -15.85 3.60
CA TYR A 144 -3.86 -15.06 2.42
C TYR A 144 -5.08 -15.60 1.68
N GLY A 145 -5.14 -16.91 1.45
CA GLY A 145 -6.25 -17.57 0.75
C GLY A 145 -7.60 -17.49 1.45
N LYS A 146 -7.64 -17.13 2.75
CA LYS A 146 -8.89 -16.86 3.48
C LYS A 146 -9.41 -15.44 3.26
N VAL A 147 -8.56 -14.53 2.77
CA VAL A 147 -8.87 -13.12 2.56
C VAL A 147 -9.07 -12.79 1.09
N ILE A 148 -8.24 -13.38 0.21
CA ILE A 148 -8.21 -13.09 -1.23
C ILE A 148 -8.03 -14.42 -1.98
N THR A 149 -8.93 -14.71 -2.92
CA THR A 149 -8.86 -15.92 -3.76
C THR A 149 -8.80 -15.61 -5.26
N SER A 150 -8.94 -14.35 -5.64
CA SER A 150 -8.94 -13.92 -7.04
C SER A 150 -7.53 -13.75 -7.63
N ARG A 151 -6.50 -13.80 -6.80
CA ARG A 151 -5.07 -13.83 -7.15
C ARG A 151 -4.28 -14.56 -6.08
N THR A 152 -3.07 -14.99 -6.43
CA THR A 152 -2.18 -15.71 -5.51
C THR A 152 -1.32 -14.75 -4.69
N TYR A 153 -0.68 -15.28 -3.67
CA TYR A 153 0.33 -14.55 -2.90
C TYR A 153 1.59 -14.28 -3.74
N GLU A 154 1.92 -15.22 -4.62
CA GLU A 154 3.01 -15.13 -5.57
C GLU A 154 2.84 -13.98 -6.55
N ASP A 155 1.62 -13.74 -7.07
CA ASP A 155 1.31 -12.58 -7.92
C ASP A 155 1.65 -11.24 -7.24
N ARG A 156 1.50 -11.19 -5.90
CA ARG A 156 1.90 -10.03 -5.09
C ARG A 156 3.42 -9.87 -5.05
N LEU A 157 4.12 -10.96 -4.76
CA LEU A 157 5.58 -10.96 -4.67
C LEU A 157 6.22 -10.64 -6.03
N GLU A 158 5.70 -11.18 -7.12
CA GLU A 158 6.16 -10.88 -8.48
C GLU A 158 6.02 -9.39 -8.80
N THR A 159 4.91 -8.77 -8.43
CA THR A 159 4.74 -7.32 -8.60
C THR A 159 5.77 -6.53 -7.77
N ILE A 160 6.03 -6.93 -6.52
CA ILE A 160 7.05 -6.31 -5.67
C ILE A 160 8.44 -6.43 -6.31
N GLU A 161 8.74 -7.60 -6.88
CA GLU A 161 10.01 -7.85 -7.58
C GLU A 161 10.15 -6.94 -8.82
N HIS A 162 9.12 -6.82 -9.66
CA HIS A 162 9.13 -5.94 -10.83
C HIS A 162 9.36 -4.47 -10.42
N VAL A 163 8.70 -4.01 -9.37
CA VAL A 163 8.85 -2.65 -8.82
C VAL A 163 10.29 -2.43 -8.32
N ARG A 164 10.84 -3.40 -7.58
CA ARG A 164 12.21 -3.35 -7.05
C ARG A 164 13.24 -3.32 -8.19
N ASN A 165 13.10 -4.20 -9.16
CA ASN A 165 14.00 -4.31 -10.31
C ASN A 165 14.00 -3.04 -11.19
N ALA A 166 12.89 -2.29 -11.22
CA ALA A 166 12.82 -0.98 -11.86
C ALA A 166 13.46 0.14 -11.02
N GLY A 167 13.93 -0.14 -9.80
CA GLY A 167 14.51 0.86 -8.90
C GLY A 167 13.51 1.85 -8.31
N ILE A 168 12.27 1.40 -8.11
CA ILE A 168 11.20 2.15 -7.41
C ILE A 168 11.15 1.65 -5.97
N ALA A 169 11.01 2.57 -5.00
CA ALA A 169 10.86 2.20 -3.60
C ALA A 169 9.57 1.40 -3.38
N VAL A 170 9.66 0.34 -2.59
CA VAL A 170 8.54 -0.55 -2.27
C VAL A 170 7.87 -0.09 -0.98
N CYS A 171 6.55 0.10 -1.03
CA CYS A 171 5.69 0.24 0.13
C CYS A 171 4.81 -1.02 0.22
N SER A 172 5.10 -1.91 1.18
CA SER A 172 4.36 -3.17 1.33
C SER A 172 4.26 -3.57 2.78
N GLY A 173 3.06 -3.87 3.22
CA GLY A 173 2.73 -4.23 4.60
C GLY A 173 1.44 -5.01 4.68
N GLY A 174 0.70 -4.86 5.78
CA GLY A 174 -0.50 -5.64 6.01
C GLY A 174 -1.60 -4.95 6.80
N ILE A 175 -2.67 -5.71 6.98
CA ILE A 175 -3.87 -5.31 7.70
C ILE A 175 -4.06 -6.28 8.86
N LEU A 176 -4.20 -5.76 10.07
CA LEU A 176 -4.52 -6.54 11.27
C LEU A 176 -6.02 -6.52 11.54
N GLY A 177 -6.54 -7.61 12.04
CA GLY A 177 -7.97 -7.77 12.34
C GLY A 177 -8.77 -8.45 11.22
N LEU A 178 -8.10 -9.05 10.24
CA LEU A 178 -8.71 -9.84 9.17
C LEU A 178 -9.25 -11.22 9.67
N GLY A 179 -9.01 -11.54 10.95
CA GLY A 179 -9.27 -12.85 11.55
C GLY A 179 -8.01 -13.74 11.63
N GLU A 180 -6.87 -13.18 11.29
CA GLU A 180 -5.54 -13.76 11.44
C GLU A 180 -5.15 -13.88 12.92
N ASP A 181 -4.23 -14.79 13.21
CA ASP A 181 -3.65 -14.95 14.55
C ASP A 181 -2.25 -14.33 14.69
N GLU A 182 -1.59 -14.57 15.82
CA GLU A 182 -0.25 -14.03 16.10
C GLU A 182 0.82 -14.62 15.16
N SER A 183 0.69 -15.91 14.80
CA SER A 183 1.64 -16.56 13.87
C SER A 183 1.53 -16.00 12.45
N ASP A 184 0.33 -15.61 12.02
CA ASP A 184 0.14 -14.94 10.74
C ASP A 184 0.81 -13.56 10.70
N ARG A 185 0.73 -12.79 11.79
CA ARG A 185 1.41 -11.49 11.90
C ARG A 185 2.92 -11.63 11.87
N VAL A 186 3.44 -12.66 12.54
CA VAL A 186 4.86 -13.03 12.47
C VAL A 186 5.23 -13.47 11.05
N GLY A 187 4.41 -14.30 10.40
CA GLY A 187 4.59 -14.76 9.03
C GLY A 187 4.70 -13.61 8.03
N LEU A 188 3.85 -12.60 8.15
CA LEU A 188 3.92 -11.39 7.32
C LEU A 188 5.24 -10.63 7.49
N ILE A 189 5.67 -10.39 8.73
CA ILE A 189 6.94 -9.68 9.01
C ILE A 189 8.13 -10.52 8.55
N TRP A 190 8.08 -11.83 8.75
CA TRP A 190 9.07 -12.78 8.30
C TRP A 190 9.25 -12.76 6.78
N GLU A 191 8.14 -12.81 6.02
CA GLU A 191 8.20 -12.73 4.55
C GLU A 191 8.88 -11.44 4.08
N MET A 192 8.52 -10.29 4.68
CA MET A 192 9.13 -9.00 4.36
C MET A 192 10.63 -8.95 4.67
N SER A 193 11.06 -9.61 5.74
CA SER A 193 12.47 -9.65 6.13
C SER A 193 13.32 -10.54 5.22
N ARG A 194 12.68 -11.45 4.47
CA ARG A 194 13.33 -12.37 3.54
C ARG A 194 13.39 -11.87 2.10
N LEU A 195 12.74 -10.76 1.79
CA LEU A 195 12.91 -10.11 0.50
C LEU A 195 14.40 -9.77 0.31
N PRO A 196 14.94 -9.81 -0.93
CA PRO A 196 16.34 -9.44 -1.20
C PRO A 196 16.75 -8.10 -0.58
N GLU A 197 15.79 -7.15 -0.57
CA GLU A 197 15.87 -5.90 0.18
C GLU A 197 14.53 -5.67 0.88
N PRO A 198 14.51 -5.35 2.19
CA PRO A 198 13.29 -4.99 2.89
C PRO A 198 12.55 -3.82 2.21
N PRO A 199 11.23 -3.72 2.34
CA PRO A 199 10.49 -2.58 1.79
C PRO A 199 10.93 -1.29 2.49
N GLU A 200 11.00 -0.18 1.76
CA GLU A 200 11.31 1.15 2.32
C GLU A 200 10.20 1.63 3.25
N SER A 201 8.97 1.16 3.05
CA SER A 201 7.85 1.46 3.94
C SER A 201 7.05 0.19 4.21
N PHE A 202 6.78 -0.06 5.51
CA PHE A 202 6.01 -1.22 5.99
C PHE A 202 4.77 -0.74 6.76
N PRO A 203 3.64 -0.43 6.07
CA PRO A 203 2.42 -0.01 6.73
C PRO A 203 1.78 -1.15 7.53
N VAL A 204 1.45 -0.89 8.78
CA VAL A 204 0.64 -1.76 9.65
C VAL A 204 -0.70 -1.08 9.86
N ASN A 205 -1.73 -1.58 9.18
CA ASN A 205 -3.07 -1.00 9.20
C ASN A 205 -3.99 -1.81 10.11
N ALA A 206 -4.90 -1.13 10.80
CA ALA A 206 -6.03 -1.78 11.46
C ALA A 206 -7.19 -1.93 10.48
N LEU A 207 -7.84 -3.09 10.46
CA LEU A 207 -9.06 -3.29 9.69
C LEU A 207 -10.14 -2.31 10.16
N ILE A 208 -10.75 -1.64 9.20
CA ILE A 208 -12.04 -0.97 9.37
C ILE A 208 -13.07 -1.85 8.68
N ALA A 209 -13.95 -2.49 9.46
CA ALA A 209 -15.01 -3.32 8.93
C ALA A 209 -16.02 -2.44 8.16
N ILE A 210 -16.15 -2.68 6.86
CA ILE A 210 -17.01 -1.87 5.99
C ILE A 210 -18.30 -2.65 5.71
N PRO A 211 -19.49 -2.04 5.92
CA PRO A 211 -20.77 -2.64 5.58
C PRO A 211 -20.82 -3.12 4.11
N GLY A 212 -21.42 -4.29 3.89
CA GLY A 212 -21.53 -4.93 2.59
C GLY A 212 -20.30 -5.73 2.16
N THR A 213 -19.21 -5.73 2.92
CA THR A 213 -18.05 -6.61 2.68
C THR A 213 -18.16 -7.89 3.51
N PRO A 214 -17.51 -9.01 3.10
CA PRO A 214 -17.46 -10.22 3.91
C PRO A 214 -16.89 -10.02 5.33
N MET A 215 -16.16 -8.95 5.57
CA MET A 215 -15.60 -8.60 6.87
C MET A 215 -16.45 -7.57 7.66
N GLU A 216 -17.67 -7.30 7.21
CA GLU A 216 -18.65 -6.56 8.02
C GLU A 216 -18.85 -7.26 9.36
N GLY A 217 -18.75 -6.52 10.45
CA GLY A 217 -18.91 -7.07 11.81
C GLY A 217 -17.65 -7.70 12.41
N GLN A 218 -16.52 -7.73 11.71
CA GLN A 218 -15.25 -8.10 12.34
C GLN A 218 -14.92 -7.13 13.50
N PRO A 219 -14.54 -7.66 14.67
CA PRO A 219 -14.18 -6.81 15.79
C PRO A 219 -12.89 -6.04 15.49
N PRO A 220 -12.75 -4.81 16.01
CA PRO A 220 -11.52 -4.06 15.86
C PRO A 220 -10.34 -4.78 16.52
N VAL A 221 -9.18 -4.72 15.89
CA VAL A 221 -7.95 -5.26 16.47
C VAL A 221 -7.61 -4.53 17.79
N LYS A 222 -7.17 -5.27 18.81
CA LYS A 222 -6.80 -4.69 20.10
C LYS A 222 -5.56 -3.80 19.95
N PHE A 223 -5.57 -2.66 20.62
CA PHE A 223 -4.44 -1.73 20.61
C PHE A 223 -3.09 -2.39 20.96
N GLN A 224 -3.10 -3.31 21.93
CA GLN A 224 -1.89 -4.04 22.34
C GLN A 224 -1.32 -4.92 21.22
N GLU A 225 -2.18 -5.48 20.37
CA GLU A 225 -1.76 -6.28 19.21
C GLU A 225 -1.14 -5.40 18.13
N MET A 226 -1.75 -4.24 17.85
CA MET A 226 -1.16 -3.23 16.96
C MET A 226 0.22 -2.80 17.45
N LEU A 227 0.32 -2.41 18.71
CA LEU A 227 1.57 -1.94 19.32
C LEU A 227 2.66 -3.02 19.27
N ARG A 228 2.31 -4.27 19.57
CA ARG A 228 3.23 -5.41 19.51
C ARG A 228 3.74 -5.62 18.08
N THR A 229 2.83 -5.63 17.12
CA THR A 229 3.19 -5.85 15.70
C THR A 229 4.09 -4.74 15.17
N VAL A 230 3.77 -3.47 15.45
CA VAL A 230 4.60 -2.32 15.06
C VAL A 230 5.98 -2.39 15.71
N ALA A 231 6.05 -2.73 17.02
CA ALA A 231 7.33 -2.86 17.72
C ALA A 231 8.17 -4.00 17.14
N THR A 232 7.56 -5.17 16.86
CA THR A 232 8.25 -6.31 16.25
C THR A 232 8.74 -5.95 14.84
N ALA A 233 7.88 -5.35 14.02
CA ALA A 233 8.27 -4.90 12.68
C ALA A 233 9.45 -3.92 12.72
N ARG A 234 9.46 -2.95 13.65
CA ARG A 234 10.57 -2.00 13.80
C ARG A 234 11.89 -2.68 14.18
N ILE A 235 11.84 -3.75 14.99
CA ILE A 235 13.04 -4.49 15.39
C ILE A 235 13.57 -5.34 14.22
N VAL A 236 12.68 -5.99 13.48
CA VAL A 236 13.03 -6.91 12.39
C VAL A 236 13.36 -6.17 11.09
N LEU A 237 12.68 -5.05 10.83
CA LEU A 237 12.85 -4.20 9.63
C LEU A 237 13.33 -2.79 10.06
N PRO A 238 14.56 -2.67 10.56
CA PRO A 238 15.01 -1.44 11.23
C PRO A 238 15.07 -0.22 10.30
N THR A 239 15.30 -0.42 9.00
CA THR A 239 15.44 0.65 8.00
C THR A 239 14.11 1.02 7.31
N SER A 240 13.06 0.20 7.44
CA SER A 240 11.72 0.53 6.90
C SER A 240 11.06 1.67 7.66
N ILE A 241 10.28 2.48 6.99
CA ILE A 241 9.46 3.56 7.58
C ILE A 241 8.09 3.01 7.92
#